data_f594877b9cf150e792b6093c242e6747
#
_entry.id   f594877b9cf150e792b6093c242e6747
#
_cell.length_a   1.000
_cell.length_b   1.000
_cell.length_c   1.000
_cell.angle_alpha   90.00
_cell.angle_beta   90.00
_cell.angle_gamma   90.00
#
_symmetry.space_group_name_H-M   'P 1'
#
loop_
_entity.id
_entity.type
_entity.pdbx_description
1 polymer ?
#
loop_
_entity_poly.entity_id
_entity_poly.type
_entity_poly.pdbx_seq_one_letter_code
_entity_poly.pdbx_strand_id
1 'polypeptide(L)'
;VIDSELQNILNTKNNDYIDVNIILKSQMSTEDFQALNCKSDSKEVRRELMINELKKHSQKTQENVLSFLNAEERNNNVIEVKSYWLTNFINCKASRDVIYQLASHPDVASIVYNGEMKVISDIVSDDNSRGIQSESEIAQHLTHINADDVWTLGYTGKGVIVAVLDSGVNTDHEDLKDHLWNGNAQHGYNVVNPGQKPIDDRS
;
A
#
# COMPACT_ATOMS: atom_id res chain seq x y z
N VAL A 1 16.78 -14.32 -1.21
CA VAL A 1 15.50 -15.03 -1.10
C VAL A 1 14.82 -14.76 0.24
N ILE A 2 15.43 -15.09 1.38
CA ILE A 2 14.91 -14.71 2.71
C ILE A 2 15.58 -13.42 3.14
N ASP A 3 14.81 -12.40 3.57
CA ASP A 3 15.38 -11.16 4.06
C ASP A 3 16.08 -11.32 5.43
N SER A 4 16.89 -10.34 5.82
CA SER A 4 17.71 -10.41 7.03
C SER A 4 16.88 -10.40 8.33
N GLU A 5 15.77 -9.69 8.36
CA GLU A 5 14.88 -9.62 9.52
C GLU A 5 14.16 -10.95 9.71
N LEU A 6 13.59 -11.51 8.63
CA LEU A 6 12.98 -12.84 8.66
C LEU A 6 13.98 -13.92 9.06
N GLN A 7 15.23 -13.83 8.57
CA GLN A 7 16.29 -14.76 8.96
C GLN A 7 16.57 -14.74 10.47
N ASN A 8 16.59 -13.54 11.06
CA ASN A 8 16.77 -13.39 12.51
C ASN A 8 15.58 -13.98 13.29
N ILE A 9 14.36 -13.77 12.82
CA ILE A 9 13.14 -14.32 13.43
C ILE A 9 13.15 -15.84 13.36
N LEU A 10 13.50 -16.39 12.20
CA LEU A 10 13.62 -17.83 11.99
C LEU A 10 14.66 -18.48 12.92
N ASN A 11 15.72 -17.76 13.32
CA ASN A 11 16.75 -18.25 14.21
C ASN A 11 16.42 -18.10 15.70
N THR A 12 15.59 -17.12 16.08
CA THR A 12 15.42 -16.71 17.49
C THR A 12 14.05 -17.03 18.07
N LYS A 13 12.98 -17.00 17.27
CA LYS A 13 11.61 -17.20 17.74
C LYS A 13 11.14 -18.63 17.45
N ASN A 14 10.56 -19.27 18.45
CA ASN A 14 9.92 -20.59 18.31
C ASN A 14 8.40 -20.39 18.12
N ASN A 15 8.02 -19.65 17.08
CA ASN A 15 6.62 -19.41 16.74
C ASN A 15 6.12 -20.52 15.82
N ASP A 16 4.88 -20.97 16.04
CA ASP A 16 4.24 -21.96 15.17
C ASP A 16 4.02 -21.42 13.76
N TYR A 17 3.69 -20.11 13.64
CA TYR A 17 3.50 -19.42 12.37
C TYR A 17 4.20 -18.06 12.36
N ILE A 18 4.73 -17.71 11.20
CA ILE A 18 5.37 -16.42 10.93
C ILE A 18 4.65 -15.76 9.76
N ASP A 19 4.23 -14.51 9.94
CA ASP A 19 3.57 -13.72 8.90
C ASP A 19 4.61 -13.25 7.87
N VAL A 20 4.41 -13.61 6.59
CA VAL A 20 5.38 -13.34 5.53
C VAL A 20 4.71 -12.87 4.25
N ASN A 21 5.41 -12.03 3.49
CA ASN A 21 5.10 -11.65 2.13
C ASN A 21 6.03 -12.38 1.17
N ILE A 22 5.46 -13.16 0.26
CA ILE A 22 6.15 -13.96 -0.76
C ILE A 22 6.12 -13.17 -2.07
N ILE A 23 7.23 -12.60 -2.47
CA ILE A 23 7.37 -11.82 -3.69
C ILE A 23 7.70 -12.77 -4.85
N LEU A 24 6.90 -12.72 -5.92
CA LEU A 24 7.10 -13.54 -7.11
C LEU A 24 8.20 -12.96 -8.01
N LYS A 25 8.94 -13.82 -8.73
CA LYS A 25 9.97 -13.40 -9.73
C LYS A 25 9.35 -12.69 -10.92
N SER A 26 8.20 -13.19 -11.38
CA SER A 26 7.54 -12.66 -12.55
C SER A 26 6.73 -11.42 -12.18
N GLN A 27 7.28 -10.25 -12.42
CA GLN A 27 6.62 -8.95 -12.30
C GLN A 27 6.37 -8.38 -13.69
N MET A 28 5.31 -7.57 -13.84
CA MET A 28 5.15 -6.82 -15.09
C MET A 28 6.25 -5.77 -15.22
N SER A 29 6.86 -5.69 -16.40
CA SER A 29 7.94 -4.75 -16.69
C SER A 29 7.42 -3.34 -17.00
N THR A 30 8.31 -2.34 -16.96
CA THR A 30 7.98 -0.97 -17.37
C THR A 30 7.56 -0.93 -18.85
N GLU A 31 8.15 -1.76 -19.68
CA GLU A 31 7.84 -1.89 -21.11
C GLU A 31 6.42 -2.43 -21.32
N ASP A 32 5.98 -3.42 -20.51
CA ASP A 32 4.62 -3.94 -20.56
C ASP A 32 3.61 -2.83 -20.21
N PHE A 33 3.88 -2.02 -19.17
CA PHE A 33 3.05 -0.88 -18.79
C PHE A 33 2.98 0.19 -19.89
N GLN A 34 4.11 0.50 -20.53
CA GLN A 34 4.15 1.46 -21.65
C GLN A 34 3.36 0.95 -22.85
N ALA A 35 3.49 -0.33 -23.20
CA ALA A 35 2.72 -0.95 -24.28
C ALA A 35 1.21 -0.90 -24.04
N LEU A 36 0.76 -1.05 -22.80
CA LEU A 36 -0.66 -0.92 -22.42
C LEU A 36 -1.15 0.53 -22.52
N ASN A 37 -0.32 1.51 -22.13
CA ASN A 37 -0.66 2.93 -22.22
C ASN A 37 -0.87 3.41 -23.66
N CYS A 38 -0.22 2.81 -24.64
CA CYS A 38 -0.35 3.16 -26.07
C CYS A 38 -1.62 2.59 -26.73
N LYS A 39 -2.38 1.72 -26.04
CA LYS A 39 -3.53 1.02 -26.65
C LYS A 39 -4.82 1.86 -26.79
N SER A 40 -4.90 2.99 -26.12
CA SER A 40 -6.08 3.87 -26.20
C SER A 40 -5.76 5.30 -25.80
N ASP A 41 -6.45 6.26 -26.37
CA ASP A 41 -6.40 7.68 -25.96
C ASP A 41 -7.22 7.96 -24.70
N SER A 42 -8.23 7.13 -24.40
CA SER A 42 -9.05 7.26 -23.18
C SER A 42 -8.29 6.77 -21.95
N LYS A 43 -8.21 7.62 -20.91
CA LYS A 43 -7.58 7.32 -19.63
C LYS A 43 -8.30 6.15 -18.92
N GLU A 44 -9.61 6.12 -18.99
CA GLU A 44 -10.48 5.11 -18.37
C GLU A 44 -10.21 3.73 -19.00
N VAL A 45 -10.18 3.67 -20.32
CA VAL A 45 -9.91 2.42 -21.06
C VAL A 45 -8.50 1.91 -20.77
N ARG A 46 -7.49 2.80 -20.77
CA ARG A 46 -6.11 2.40 -20.41
C ARG A 46 -6.02 1.82 -19.00
N ARG A 47 -6.72 2.45 -18.04
CA ARG A 47 -6.75 1.98 -16.66
C ARG A 47 -7.39 0.59 -16.54
N GLU A 48 -8.51 0.37 -17.23
CA GLU A 48 -9.20 -0.92 -17.24
C GLU A 48 -8.34 -2.03 -17.85
N LEU A 49 -7.72 -1.75 -19.00
CA LEU A 49 -6.78 -2.67 -19.64
C LEU A 49 -5.62 -3.04 -18.71
N MET A 50 -5.04 -2.05 -18.04
CA MET A 50 -3.93 -2.27 -17.11
C MET A 50 -4.34 -3.14 -15.93
N ILE A 51 -5.49 -2.88 -15.31
CA ILE A 51 -6.02 -3.67 -14.19
C ILE A 51 -6.26 -5.13 -14.64
N ASN A 52 -6.86 -5.32 -15.81
CA ASN A 52 -7.17 -6.65 -16.33
C ASN A 52 -5.89 -7.45 -16.64
N GLU A 53 -4.88 -6.83 -17.25
CA GLU A 53 -3.61 -7.51 -17.52
C GLU A 53 -2.82 -7.82 -16.24
N LEU A 54 -2.81 -6.92 -15.25
CA LEU A 54 -2.19 -7.19 -13.94
C LEU A 54 -2.85 -8.38 -13.24
N LYS A 55 -4.18 -8.43 -13.21
CA LYS A 55 -4.92 -9.55 -12.62
C LYS A 55 -4.62 -10.86 -13.34
N LYS A 56 -4.64 -10.85 -14.67
CA LYS A 56 -4.35 -12.02 -15.49
C LYS A 56 -2.90 -12.52 -15.29
N HIS A 57 -1.95 -11.59 -15.26
CA HIS A 57 -0.55 -11.89 -14.98
C HIS A 57 -0.37 -12.54 -13.60
N SER A 58 -0.95 -11.93 -12.58
CA SER A 58 -0.92 -12.44 -11.21
C SER A 58 -1.55 -13.83 -11.11
N GLN A 59 -2.74 -14.04 -11.66
CA GLN A 59 -3.40 -15.37 -11.66
C GLN A 59 -2.50 -16.45 -12.25
N LYS A 60 -1.88 -16.17 -13.40
CA LYS A 60 -1.00 -17.12 -14.07
C LYS A 60 0.28 -17.41 -13.29
N THR A 61 0.92 -16.37 -12.77
CA THR A 61 2.26 -16.51 -12.16
C THR A 61 2.23 -16.94 -10.70
N GLN A 62 1.11 -16.77 -10.01
CA GLN A 62 0.91 -17.23 -8.63
C GLN A 62 0.41 -18.67 -8.54
N GLU A 63 -0.06 -19.28 -9.63
CA GLU A 63 -0.76 -20.56 -9.64
C GLU A 63 0.02 -21.68 -8.93
N ASN A 64 1.31 -21.85 -9.25
CA ASN A 64 2.15 -22.89 -8.65
C ASN A 64 2.35 -22.68 -7.14
N VAL A 65 2.65 -21.43 -6.74
CA VAL A 65 2.89 -21.09 -5.34
C VAL A 65 1.59 -21.21 -4.53
N LEU A 66 0.46 -20.76 -5.06
CA LEU A 66 -0.84 -20.92 -4.42
C LEU A 66 -1.24 -22.39 -4.29
N SER A 67 -0.96 -23.20 -5.30
CA SER A 67 -1.23 -24.66 -5.25
C SER A 67 -0.41 -25.33 -4.15
N PHE A 68 0.85 -24.95 -3.99
CA PHE A 68 1.71 -25.42 -2.90
C PHE A 68 1.16 -24.96 -1.55
N LEU A 69 0.86 -23.66 -1.38
CA LEU A 69 0.34 -23.11 -0.12
C LEU A 69 -1.00 -23.75 0.27
N ASN A 70 -1.91 -23.97 -0.69
CA ASN A 70 -3.19 -24.64 -0.43
C ASN A 70 -3.02 -26.09 0.01
N ALA A 71 -1.97 -26.78 -0.45
CA ALA A 71 -1.65 -28.12 0.03
C ALA A 71 -1.15 -28.07 1.49
N GLU A 72 -0.27 -27.11 1.81
CA GLU A 72 0.28 -26.93 3.15
C GLU A 72 -0.78 -26.39 4.15
N GLU A 73 -1.77 -25.63 3.68
CA GLU A 73 -2.91 -25.19 4.49
C GLU A 73 -3.75 -26.39 4.98
N ARG A 74 -3.96 -27.42 4.13
CA ARG A 74 -4.64 -28.66 4.54
C ARG A 74 -3.86 -29.45 5.60
N ASN A 75 -2.54 -29.28 5.63
CA ASN A 75 -1.64 -29.88 6.62
C ASN A 75 -1.50 -29.03 7.90
N ASN A 76 -2.20 -27.91 8.01
CA ASN A 76 -2.07 -26.91 9.07
C ASN A 76 -0.65 -26.32 9.20
N ASN A 77 0.11 -26.25 8.11
CA ASN A 77 1.44 -25.64 8.07
C ASN A 77 1.40 -24.17 7.58
N VAL A 78 0.25 -23.78 7.00
CA VAL A 78 -0.02 -22.43 6.48
C VAL A 78 -1.43 -22.02 6.85
N ILE A 79 -1.64 -20.75 7.14
CA ILE A 79 -2.95 -20.14 7.38
C ILE A 79 -3.02 -18.73 6.77
N GLU A 80 -4.22 -18.20 6.58
CA GLU A 80 -4.49 -16.83 6.14
C GLU A 80 -3.84 -16.47 4.79
N VAL A 81 -3.94 -17.34 3.79
CA VAL A 81 -3.38 -17.08 2.46
C VAL A 81 -4.15 -15.97 1.75
N LYS A 82 -3.46 -14.89 1.36
CA LYS A 82 -4.00 -13.75 0.63
C LYS A 82 -3.17 -13.44 -0.60
N SER A 83 -3.81 -13.41 -1.76
CA SER A 83 -3.18 -13.06 -3.04
C SER A 83 -3.35 -11.58 -3.37
N TYR A 84 -2.27 -10.92 -3.76
CA TYR A 84 -2.25 -9.52 -4.17
C TYR A 84 -1.80 -9.39 -5.61
N TRP A 85 -2.67 -8.90 -6.47
CA TRP A 85 -2.44 -8.84 -7.92
C TRP A 85 -1.64 -7.61 -8.37
N LEU A 86 -1.72 -6.49 -7.63
CA LEU A 86 -1.15 -5.22 -8.06
C LEU A 86 0.39 -5.26 -8.09
N THR A 87 0.99 -5.79 -7.04
CA THR A 87 2.44 -5.93 -6.87
C THR A 87 2.88 -7.39 -6.91
N ASN A 88 2.02 -8.27 -7.39
CA ASN A 88 2.22 -9.69 -7.60
C ASN A 88 2.96 -10.40 -6.46
N PHE A 89 2.38 -10.37 -5.26
CA PHE A 89 2.87 -11.09 -4.09
C PHE A 89 1.74 -11.85 -3.39
N ILE A 90 2.11 -12.79 -2.53
CA ILE A 90 1.21 -13.56 -1.68
C ILE A 90 1.61 -13.33 -0.23
N ASN A 91 0.63 -12.98 0.62
CA ASN A 91 0.82 -12.95 2.07
C ASN A 91 0.23 -14.23 2.68
N CYS A 92 0.91 -14.76 3.68
CA CYS A 92 0.39 -15.86 4.50
C CYS A 92 1.13 -15.92 5.85
N LYS A 93 0.54 -16.65 6.78
CA LYS A 93 1.23 -17.09 7.98
C LYS A 93 1.67 -18.55 7.78
N ALA A 94 2.97 -18.79 7.80
CA ALA A 94 3.55 -20.08 7.46
C ALA A 94 4.48 -20.61 8.56
N SER A 95 4.54 -21.93 8.67
CA SER A 95 5.55 -22.59 9.51
C SER A 95 6.96 -22.38 8.95
N ARG A 96 7.95 -22.53 9.80
CA ARG A 96 9.37 -22.40 9.44
C ARG A 96 9.76 -23.29 8.26
N ASP A 97 9.33 -24.53 8.28
CA ASP A 97 9.68 -25.52 7.24
C ASP A 97 9.11 -25.12 5.88
N VAL A 98 7.88 -24.61 5.85
CA VAL A 98 7.23 -24.10 4.63
C VAL A 98 7.99 -22.88 4.10
N ILE A 99 8.44 -21.96 4.97
CA ILE A 99 9.22 -20.79 4.55
C ILE A 99 10.52 -21.23 3.87
N TYR A 100 11.22 -22.23 4.37
CA TYR A 100 12.43 -22.75 3.72
C TYR A 100 12.15 -23.46 2.40
N GLN A 101 11.02 -24.18 2.29
CA GLN A 101 10.58 -24.78 1.04
C GLN A 101 10.25 -23.70 -0.01
N LEU A 102 9.50 -22.66 0.38
CA LEU A 102 9.21 -21.51 -0.47
C LEU A 102 10.47 -20.76 -0.92
N ALA A 103 11.49 -20.66 -0.06
CA ALA A 103 12.76 -20.05 -0.40
C ALA A 103 13.50 -20.78 -1.53
N SER A 104 13.21 -22.07 -1.71
CA SER A 104 13.75 -22.90 -2.79
C SER A 104 12.82 -22.98 -4.02
N HIS A 105 11.63 -22.39 -3.94
CA HIS A 105 10.65 -22.46 -5.02
C HIS A 105 11.09 -21.64 -6.24
N PRO A 106 11.01 -22.19 -7.48
CA PRO A 106 11.52 -21.53 -8.68
C PRO A 106 10.86 -20.19 -8.99
N ASP A 107 9.60 -20.01 -8.63
CA ASP A 107 8.82 -18.80 -8.93
C ASP A 107 8.95 -17.71 -7.85
N VAL A 108 9.61 -17.98 -6.71
CA VAL A 108 9.78 -17.03 -5.60
C VAL A 108 11.07 -16.23 -5.76
N ALA A 109 10.96 -14.90 -5.74
CA ALA A 109 12.09 -13.97 -5.75
C ALA A 109 12.63 -13.74 -4.33
N SER A 110 11.73 -13.38 -3.40
CA SER A 110 12.10 -13.12 -2.01
C SER A 110 10.92 -13.39 -1.08
N ILE A 111 11.25 -13.65 0.18
CA ILE A 111 10.30 -13.78 1.28
C ILE A 111 10.71 -12.76 2.34
N VAL A 112 9.76 -11.91 2.72
CA VAL A 112 9.97 -10.77 3.62
C VAL A 112 9.05 -10.93 4.84
N TYR A 113 9.55 -10.62 6.02
CA TYR A 113 8.73 -10.59 7.22
C TYR A 113 7.64 -9.51 7.10
N ASN A 114 6.42 -9.87 7.42
CA ASN A 114 5.29 -8.94 7.51
C ASN A 114 5.09 -8.53 8.98
N GLY A 115 6.01 -7.70 9.48
CA GLY A 115 5.95 -7.20 10.86
C GLY A 115 4.94 -6.08 11.06
N GLU A 116 4.59 -5.83 12.31
CA GLU A 116 3.81 -4.66 12.67
C GLU A 116 4.57 -3.38 12.37
N MET A 117 4.00 -2.51 11.55
CA MET A 117 4.54 -1.16 11.37
C MET A 117 4.21 -0.33 12.60
N LYS A 118 5.25 0.10 13.32
CA LYS A 118 5.10 1.12 14.37
C LYS A 118 5.14 2.48 13.72
N VAL A 119 4.11 3.27 13.94
CA VAL A 119 4.15 4.69 13.58
C VAL A 119 5.21 5.34 14.47
N ILE A 120 6.27 5.84 13.88
CA ILE A 120 7.27 6.64 14.58
C ILE A 120 6.62 8.01 14.78
N SER A 121 5.95 8.19 15.91
CA SER A 121 5.45 9.49 16.34
C SER A 121 6.55 10.24 17.10
N ASP A 122 7.67 10.51 16.45
CA ASP A 122 8.59 11.56 16.93
C ASP A 122 8.08 12.93 16.48
N ILE A 123 6.81 13.22 16.79
CA ILE A 123 6.42 14.60 16.93
C ILE A 123 6.92 15.02 18.30
N VAL A 124 8.20 15.41 18.36
CA VAL A 124 8.62 16.37 19.35
C VAL A 124 7.74 17.59 19.09
N SER A 125 6.69 17.72 19.89
CA SER A 125 5.93 18.96 19.96
C SER A 125 6.89 20.02 20.53
N ASP A 126 7.68 20.62 19.64
CA ASP A 126 8.37 21.86 19.93
C ASP A 126 7.29 22.93 19.99
N ASP A 127 6.69 23.04 21.18
CA ASP A 127 5.55 23.90 21.50
C ASP A 127 5.92 25.40 21.39
N ASN A 128 7.15 25.70 20.95
CA ASN A 128 7.66 27.04 20.80
C ASN A 128 7.66 27.60 19.36
N SER A 129 7.21 26.84 18.36
CA SER A 129 7.20 27.32 16.97
C SER A 129 5.80 27.58 16.40
N ARG A 130 4.74 27.52 17.19
CA ARG A 130 3.43 28.07 16.82
C ARG A 130 3.42 29.58 17.05
N GLY A 131 4.30 30.28 16.31
CA GLY A 131 4.06 31.69 16.05
C GLY A 131 2.71 31.78 15.35
N ILE A 132 1.82 32.63 15.87
CA ILE A 132 0.58 33.04 15.23
C ILE A 132 0.98 33.60 13.86
N GLN A 133 0.93 32.74 12.82
CA GLN A 133 1.04 33.21 11.44
C GLN A 133 -0.27 33.95 11.17
N SER A 134 -0.17 35.20 10.76
CA SER A 134 -1.31 35.99 10.36
C SER A 134 -2.06 35.25 9.26
N GLU A 135 -3.39 35.25 9.29
CA GLU A 135 -4.31 34.54 8.37
C GLU A 135 -4.10 34.85 6.86
N SER A 136 -3.08 35.62 6.49
CA SER A 136 -2.83 36.07 5.11
C SER A 136 -1.48 35.64 4.52
N GLU A 137 -0.62 34.94 5.26
CA GLU A 137 0.70 34.55 4.73
C GLU A 137 0.69 33.12 4.23
N ILE A 138 1.11 32.93 2.97
CA ILE A 138 1.34 31.60 2.37
C ILE A 138 2.43 30.91 3.18
N ALA A 139 2.17 29.70 3.63
CA ALA A 139 3.11 28.93 4.43
C ALA A 139 4.46 28.75 3.71
N GLN A 140 5.57 28.95 4.42
CA GLN A 140 6.92 28.97 3.86
C GLN A 140 7.26 27.74 2.99
N HIS A 141 6.76 26.55 3.35
CA HIS A 141 6.99 25.35 2.56
C HIS A 141 6.30 25.39 1.18
N LEU A 142 5.20 26.15 1.04
CA LEU A 142 4.50 26.31 -0.24
C LEU A 142 5.25 27.30 -1.15
N THR A 143 5.77 28.41 -0.59
CA THR A 143 6.63 29.34 -1.35
C THR A 143 7.96 28.71 -1.73
N HIS A 144 8.49 27.81 -0.89
CA HIS A 144 9.73 27.09 -1.19
C HIS A 144 9.64 26.20 -2.44
N ILE A 145 8.46 25.65 -2.72
CA ILE A 145 8.19 24.86 -3.93
C ILE A 145 7.58 25.69 -5.07
N ASN A 146 7.51 27.02 -4.94
CA ASN A 146 6.92 27.97 -5.89
C ASN A 146 5.44 27.64 -6.22
N ALA A 147 4.66 27.18 -5.23
CA ALA A 147 3.25 26.87 -5.43
C ALA A 147 2.42 28.12 -5.76
N ASP A 148 2.74 29.24 -5.18
CA ASP A 148 2.15 30.55 -5.41
C ASP A 148 2.33 31.03 -6.87
N ASP A 149 3.48 30.80 -7.47
CA ASP A 149 3.72 31.11 -8.89
C ASP A 149 2.79 30.26 -9.79
N VAL A 150 2.59 28.98 -9.46
CA VAL A 150 1.71 28.09 -10.20
C VAL A 150 0.23 28.53 -10.08
N TRP A 151 -0.19 29.02 -8.91
CA TRP A 151 -1.53 29.54 -8.70
C TRP A 151 -1.81 30.80 -9.52
N THR A 152 -0.80 31.69 -9.67
CA THR A 152 -0.94 32.89 -10.53
C THR A 152 -1.17 32.54 -11.99
N LEU A 153 -0.73 31.35 -12.44
CA LEU A 153 -0.99 30.80 -13.78
C LEU A 153 -2.38 30.16 -13.90
N GLY A 154 -3.18 30.14 -12.82
CA GLY A 154 -4.54 29.60 -12.79
C GLY A 154 -4.64 28.11 -12.46
N TYR A 155 -3.52 27.45 -12.14
CA TYR A 155 -3.51 26.03 -11.75
C TYR A 155 -3.70 25.88 -10.24
N THR A 156 -4.91 25.65 -9.80
CA THR A 156 -5.28 25.56 -8.37
C THR A 156 -5.61 24.14 -7.91
N GLY A 157 -5.45 23.14 -8.78
CA GLY A 157 -5.86 21.77 -8.49
C GLY A 157 -7.37 21.53 -8.50
N LYS A 158 -8.19 22.50 -8.93
CA LYS A 158 -9.65 22.36 -8.96
C LYS A 158 -10.08 21.14 -9.77
N GLY A 159 -10.90 20.28 -9.16
CA GLY A 159 -11.39 19.03 -9.77
C GLY A 159 -10.43 17.85 -9.69
N VAL A 160 -9.25 18.01 -9.08
CA VAL A 160 -8.31 16.92 -8.84
C VAL A 160 -8.67 16.22 -7.53
N ILE A 161 -8.73 14.88 -7.55
CA ILE A 161 -8.92 14.07 -6.36
C ILE A 161 -7.56 13.53 -5.93
N VAL A 162 -7.19 13.81 -4.68
CA VAL A 162 -5.97 13.28 -4.04
C VAL A 162 -6.37 12.24 -3.03
N ALA A 163 -5.77 11.05 -3.12
CA ALA A 163 -5.93 10.00 -2.13
C ALA A 163 -4.73 10.01 -1.17
N VAL A 164 -5.02 10.04 0.12
CA VAL A 164 -4.01 9.95 1.18
C VAL A 164 -4.19 8.59 1.89
N LEU A 165 -3.12 7.80 2.00
CA LEU A 165 -3.06 6.60 2.80
C LEU A 165 -2.49 6.99 4.16
N ASP A 166 -3.34 6.89 5.20
CA ASP A 166 -2.96 7.32 6.56
C ASP A 166 -3.75 6.53 7.62
N SER A 167 -3.55 6.85 8.90
CA SER A 167 -4.28 6.29 10.03
C SER A 167 -5.76 6.68 10.04
N GLY A 168 -6.11 7.80 9.42
CA GLY A 168 -7.45 8.34 9.32
C GLY A 168 -7.46 9.80 8.93
N VAL A 169 -8.61 10.46 9.02
CA VAL A 169 -8.77 11.88 8.72
C VAL A 169 -9.72 12.54 9.70
N ASN A 170 -9.38 13.74 10.19
CA ASN A 170 -10.31 14.58 10.92
C ASN A 170 -11.26 15.28 9.94
N THR A 171 -12.46 14.72 9.79
CA THR A 171 -13.46 15.22 8.83
C THR A 171 -14.08 16.57 9.25
N ASP A 172 -13.91 16.98 10.49
CA ASP A 172 -14.46 18.24 11.03
C ASP A 172 -13.43 19.37 11.03
N HIS A 173 -12.19 19.09 10.57
CA HIS A 173 -11.14 20.12 10.47
C HIS A 173 -11.58 21.24 9.53
N GLU A 174 -11.41 22.49 9.94
CA GLU A 174 -11.89 23.67 9.21
C GLU A 174 -11.35 23.78 7.78
N ASP A 175 -10.10 23.37 7.53
CA ASP A 175 -9.47 23.41 6.22
C ASP A 175 -9.81 22.19 5.33
N LEU A 176 -10.37 21.13 5.89
CA LEU A 176 -10.60 19.90 5.17
C LEU A 176 -12.08 19.64 4.87
N LYS A 177 -12.99 19.98 5.79
CA LYS A 177 -14.42 19.63 5.73
C LYS A 177 -15.10 19.97 4.41
N ASP A 178 -14.74 21.11 3.81
CA ASP A 178 -15.34 21.61 2.57
C ASP A 178 -14.66 21.04 1.29
N HIS A 179 -13.53 20.32 1.47
CA HIS A 179 -12.73 19.76 0.39
C HIS A 179 -12.70 18.24 0.37
N LEU A 180 -13.44 17.59 1.27
CA LEU A 180 -13.49 16.14 1.35
C LEU A 180 -14.19 15.54 0.12
N TRP A 181 -13.62 14.42 -0.36
CA TRP A 181 -14.21 13.68 -1.46
C TRP A 181 -15.60 13.13 -1.11
N ASN A 182 -16.59 13.38 -1.95
CA ASN A 182 -17.99 13.01 -1.77
C ASN A 182 -18.43 11.79 -2.61
N GLY A 183 -17.50 11.01 -3.16
CA GLY A 183 -17.81 9.82 -3.95
C GLY A 183 -18.46 8.68 -3.17
N ASN A 184 -18.35 8.71 -1.85
CA ASN A 184 -19.18 7.92 -0.92
C ASN A 184 -19.54 8.79 0.30
N ALA A 185 -20.55 8.39 1.06
CA ALA A 185 -21.02 9.13 2.23
C ALA A 185 -20.02 9.14 3.41
N GLN A 186 -18.87 8.53 3.26
CA GLN A 186 -17.87 8.34 4.32
C GLN A 186 -16.56 9.12 4.06
N HIS A 187 -16.45 9.84 2.93
CA HIS A 187 -15.27 10.61 2.52
C HIS A 187 -13.98 9.81 2.31
N GLY A 188 -14.07 8.48 2.15
CA GLY A 188 -12.94 7.60 1.98
C GLY A 188 -13.26 6.15 2.33
N TYR A 189 -12.22 5.35 2.56
CA TYR A 189 -12.35 3.92 2.87
C TYR A 189 -11.51 3.56 4.10
N ASN A 190 -12.12 2.90 5.08
CA ASN A 190 -11.39 2.24 6.15
C ASN A 190 -11.03 0.82 5.68
N VAL A 191 -9.75 0.59 5.39
CA VAL A 191 -9.26 -0.69 4.87
C VAL A 191 -9.06 -1.74 5.97
N VAL A 192 -8.89 -1.29 7.22
CA VAL A 192 -8.75 -2.16 8.40
C VAL A 192 -10.11 -2.66 8.85
N ASN A 193 -11.10 -1.76 8.90
CA ASN A 193 -12.48 -2.06 9.30
C ASN A 193 -13.46 -1.68 8.18
N PRO A 194 -13.62 -2.53 7.15
CA PRO A 194 -14.50 -2.23 6.01
C PRO A 194 -15.93 -1.88 6.45
N GLY A 195 -16.46 -0.78 5.90
CA GLY A 195 -17.79 -0.26 6.23
C GLY A 195 -17.83 0.78 7.36
N GLN A 196 -16.74 1.00 8.07
CA GLN A 196 -16.58 2.12 9.01
C GLN A 196 -16.01 3.35 8.31
N LYS A 197 -16.25 4.53 8.90
CA LYS A 197 -15.63 5.77 8.43
C LYS A 197 -14.13 5.77 8.66
N PRO A 198 -13.33 6.38 7.78
CA PRO A 198 -11.88 6.51 7.95
C PRO A 198 -11.52 7.68 8.89
N ILE A 199 -12.04 7.67 10.11
CA ILE A 199 -11.80 8.72 11.11
C ILE A 199 -10.50 8.42 11.82
N ASP A 200 -9.68 9.47 12.04
CA ASP A 200 -8.50 9.37 12.88
C ASP A 200 -8.92 9.19 14.36
N ASP A 201 -8.50 8.08 14.94
CA ASP A 201 -8.80 7.71 16.33
C ASP A 201 -7.71 8.19 17.32
N ARG A 202 -6.72 8.92 16.83
CA ARG A 202 -5.58 9.43 17.61
C ARG A 202 -5.64 10.93 17.90
N SER A 203 -6.81 11.55 17.70
CA SER A 203 -7.04 12.97 18.01
C SER A 203 -7.37 13.21 19.50
#